data_b9f05784860bcdaafeaf6e436e82b3da
#
_entry.id   b9f05784860bcdaafeaf6e436e82b3da
#
_cell.length_a   1.000
_cell.length_b   1.000
_cell.length_c   1.000
_cell.angle_alpha   90.00
_cell.angle_beta   90.00
_cell.angle_gamma   90.00
#
_symmetry.space_group_name_H-M   'P 1'
#
loop_
_entity.id
_entity.type
_entity.pdbx_description
1 polymer ?
#
loop_
_entity_poly.entity_id
_entity_poly.type
_entity_poly.pdbx_seq_one_letter_code
_entity_poly.pdbx_strand_id
1 'polypeptide(L)'
;MFNNQNSKKMKKLILLLILPLMVALYSNAQTAAPAPANPNAPVAKWDKMVNDFGDIALGIPKTAEFTLTNAGKEPLIISSAKASCGCTNLKYASEPILPGKTSVVSATYNAAAQGVFTKTVTVITNADPNPVVLQIKGNVLPKQ
;
A
#
# COMPACT_ATOMS: atom_id res chain seq x y z
N MET A 1 31.48 -21.29 64.14
CA MET A 1 31.92 -19.99 63.57
C MET A 1 32.18 -20.14 62.09
N PHE A 2 31.19 -19.92 61.23
CA PHE A 2 31.37 -19.97 59.77
C PHE A 2 31.96 -18.65 59.28
N ASN A 3 33.05 -18.76 58.54
CA ASN A 3 33.94 -17.68 58.19
C ASN A 3 33.31 -16.75 57.14
N ASN A 4 32.94 -15.56 57.53
CA ASN A 4 32.29 -14.51 56.77
C ASN A 4 33.14 -13.93 55.60
N GLN A 5 34.38 -14.40 55.45
CA GLN A 5 35.29 -13.93 54.41
C GLN A 5 35.03 -14.56 53.03
N ASN A 6 34.47 -15.78 52.98
CA ASN A 6 34.18 -16.46 51.68
C ASN A 6 32.94 -15.91 50.97
N SER A 7 31.98 -15.39 51.75
CA SER A 7 30.75 -14.80 51.16
C SER A 7 31.01 -13.53 50.33
N LYS A 8 31.96 -12.69 50.77
CA LYS A 8 32.31 -11.44 50.08
C LYS A 8 33.11 -11.69 48.77
N LYS A 9 33.96 -12.74 48.76
CA LYS A 9 34.71 -13.14 47.55
C LYS A 9 33.82 -13.78 46.51
N MET A 10 32.86 -14.63 46.90
CA MET A 10 31.87 -15.23 45.99
C MET A 10 30.94 -14.19 45.37
N LYS A 11 30.48 -13.19 46.17
CA LYS A 11 29.64 -12.11 45.62
C LYS A 11 30.36 -11.25 44.58
N LYS A 12 31.69 -11.00 44.79
CA LYS A 12 32.49 -10.26 43.79
C LYS A 12 32.76 -11.08 42.51
N LEU A 13 32.97 -12.40 42.65
CA LEU A 13 33.17 -13.28 41.49
C LEU A 13 31.90 -13.43 40.62
N ILE A 14 30.74 -13.54 41.28
CA ILE A 14 29.43 -13.63 40.59
C ILE A 14 29.10 -12.32 39.87
N LEU A 15 29.43 -11.16 40.49
CA LEU A 15 29.21 -9.85 39.86
C LEU A 15 30.08 -9.62 38.60
N LEU A 16 31.30 -10.18 38.60
CA LEU A 16 32.21 -10.09 37.43
C LEU A 16 31.86 -11.05 36.29
N LEU A 17 31.12 -12.12 36.54
CA LEU A 17 30.68 -13.10 35.56
C LEU A 17 29.36 -12.73 34.84
N ILE A 18 28.52 -11.89 35.47
CA ILE A 18 27.23 -11.47 34.94
C ILE A 18 27.37 -10.27 34.00
N LEU A 19 28.38 -9.42 34.18
CA LEU A 19 28.55 -8.20 33.39
C LEU A 19 28.84 -8.45 31.86
N PRO A 20 29.64 -9.47 31.44
CA PRO A 20 29.83 -9.72 30.03
C PRO A 20 28.65 -10.41 29.32
N LEU A 21 27.70 -11.04 30.06
CA LEU A 21 26.56 -11.73 29.49
C LEU A 21 25.44 -10.77 29.07
N MET A 22 25.35 -9.59 29.69
CA MET A 22 24.33 -8.57 29.34
C MET A 22 24.69 -7.78 28.07
N VAL A 23 25.94 -7.79 27.62
CA VAL A 23 26.35 -7.06 26.40
C VAL A 23 26.04 -7.85 25.11
N ALA A 24 25.78 -9.15 25.19
CA ALA A 24 25.48 -10.01 24.04
C ALA A 24 24.04 -9.93 23.53
N LEU A 25 23.14 -9.22 24.23
CA LEU A 25 21.72 -9.08 23.86
C LEU A 25 21.39 -7.78 23.09
N TYR A 26 22.38 -6.94 22.81
CA TYR A 26 22.22 -5.89 21.81
C TYR A 26 22.36 -6.49 20.42
N SER A 27 21.46 -7.43 20.09
CA SER A 27 21.32 -7.96 18.74
C SER A 27 20.90 -6.84 17.83
N ASN A 28 21.81 -6.46 16.95
CA ASN A 28 21.65 -5.64 15.78
C ASN A 28 20.21 -5.61 15.26
N ALA A 29 19.45 -4.57 15.59
CA ALA A 29 18.43 -4.10 14.71
C ALA A 29 19.16 -3.55 13.47
N GLN A 30 19.52 -4.43 12.54
CA GLN A 30 19.92 -4.03 11.20
C GLN A 30 18.68 -3.40 10.58
N THR A 31 18.62 -2.08 10.65
CA THR A 31 17.77 -1.29 9.78
C THR A 31 18.21 -1.66 8.37
N ALA A 32 17.45 -2.49 7.68
CA ALA A 32 17.71 -2.83 6.30
C ALA A 32 17.79 -1.50 5.52
N ALA A 33 18.98 -1.16 5.07
CA ALA A 33 19.16 -0.02 4.18
C ALA A 33 18.23 -0.23 2.98
N PRO A 34 17.51 0.82 2.51
CA PRO A 34 16.71 0.71 1.29
C PRO A 34 17.60 0.13 0.18
N ALA A 35 17.13 -0.94 -0.46
CA ALA A 35 17.84 -1.49 -1.61
C ALA A 35 18.08 -0.37 -2.63
N PRO A 36 19.23 -0.31 -3.31
CA PRO A 36 19.53 0.71 -4.30
C PRO A 36 18.39 0.72 -5.33
N ALA A 37 17.76 1.88 -5.52
CA ALA A 37 16.67 2.04 -6.47
C ALA A 37 17.17 1.67 -7.87
N ASN A 38 16.53 0.70 -8.52
CA ASN A 38 16.85 0.34 -9.90
C ASN A 38 16.51 1.54 -10.83
N PRO A 39 17.50 2.18 -11.48
CA PRO A 39 17.25 3.35 -12.33
C PRO A 39 16.43 3.02 -13.59
N ASN A 40 16.20 1.75 -13.86
CA ASN A 40 15.37 1.26 -14.97
C ASN A 40 13.98 0.80 -14.51
N ALA A 41 13.70 0.76 -13.21
CA ALA A 41 12.43 0.28 -12.68
C ALA A 41 11.20 0.89 -13.41
N PRO A 42 10.07 0.17 -13.49
CA PRO A 42 8.84 0.74 -13.98
C PRO A 42 8.41 1.90 -13.07
N VAL A 43 7.79 2.91 -13.64
CA VAL A 43 7.27 4.08 -12.90
C VAL A 43 5.81 4.27 -13.26
N ALA A 44 4.94 4.14 -12.25
CA ALA A 44 3.51 4.31 -12.39
C ALA A 44 3.13 5.80 -12.26
N LYS A 45 2.67 6.42 -13.34
CA LYS A 45 2.14 7.80 -13.34
C LYS A 45 0.65 7.78 -13.64
N TRP A 46 -0.15 8.28 -12.69
CA TRP A 46 -1.59 8.40 -12.83
C TRP A 46 -1.98 9.79 -13.33
N ASP A 47 -3.01 9.87 -14.18
CA ASP A 47 -3.60 11.13 -14.64
C ASP A 47 -4.33 11.86 -13.50
N LYS A 48 -5.03 11.08 -12.67
CA LYS A 48 -5.76 11.53 -11.49
C LYS A 48 -5.87 10.40 -10.47
N MET A 49 -6.07 10.76 -9.21
CA MET A 49 -6.29 9.81 -8.10
C MET A 49 -7.74 9.84 -7.61
N VAL A 50 -8.49 10.87 -7.96
CA VAL A 50 -9.87 11.08 -7.53
C VAL A 50 -10.72 11.40 -8.76
N ASN A 51 -11.89 10.75 -8.86
CA ASN A 51 -12.92 11.10 -9.82
C ASN A 51 -14.21 11.50 -9.07
N ASP A 52 -14.62 12.73 -9.24
CA ASP A 52 -15.88 13.24 -8.69
C ASP A 52 -16.95 13.21 -9.78
N PHE A 53 -18.03 12.46 -9.55
CA PHE A 53 -19.15 12.40 -10.48
C PHE A 53 -20.16 13.55 -10.28
N GLY A 54 -20.01 14.34 -9.18
CA GLY A 54 -21.05 15.29 -8.80
C GLY A 54 -22.37 14.60 -8.48
N ASP A 55 -23.49 15.23 -8.88
CA ASP A 55 -24.81 14.66 -8.72
C ASP A 55 -25.13 13.67 -9.85
N ILE A 56 -25.54 12.46 -9.46
CA ILE A 56 -25.93 11.39 -10.40
C ILE A 56 -27.31 10.83 -10.06
N ALA A 57 -27.99 10.26 -11.05
CA ALA A 57 -29.33 9.70 -10.84
C ALA A 57 -29.30 8.32 -10.20
N LEU A 58 -30.25 8.04 -9.31
CA LEU A 58 -30.44 6.74 -8.68
C LEU A 58 -30.60 5.63 -9.74
N GLY A 59 -29.86 4.56 -9.58
CA GLY A 59 -29.93 3.38 -10.45
C GLY A 59 -29.30 3.58 -11.83
N ILE A 60 -28.68 4.74 -12.12
CA ILE A 60 -27.95 4.98 -13.37
C ILE A 60 -26.44 4.81 -13.12
N PRO A 61 -25.82 3.70 -13.56
CA PRO A 61 -24.41 3.45 -13.34
C PRO A 61 -23.53 4.53 -13.96
N LYS A 62 -22.42 4.86 -13.30
CA LYS A 62 -21.40 5.79 -13.79
C LYS A 62 -20.02 5.15 -13.73
N THR A 63 -19.24 5.35 -14.78
CA THR A 63 -17.89 4.81 -14.93
C THR A 63 -16.86 5.91 -14.77
N ALA A 64 -15.92 5.74 -13.85
CA ALA A 64 -14.69 6.52 -13.75
C ALA A 64 -13.57 5.78 -14.49
N GLU A 65 -12.74 6.52 -15.17
CA GLU A 65 -11.53 6.01 -15.81
C GLU A 65 -10.32 6.70 -15.22
N PHE A 66 -9.31 5.91 -14.89
CA PHE A 66 -8.02 6.36 -14.38
C PHE A 66 -6.95 5.85 -15.34
N THR A 67 -6.23 6.78 -15.95
CA THR A 67 -5.17 6.44 -16.90
C THR A 67 -3.86 6.27 -16.18
N LEU A 68 -3.25 5.10 -16.36
CA LEU A 68 -1.94 4.75 -15.84
C LEU A 68 -0.92 4.77 -16.97
N THR A 69 0.12 5.59 -16.86
CA THR A 69 1.22 5.67 -17.81
C THR A 69 2.47 5.05 -17.19
N ASN A 70 3.16 4.19 -17.93
CA ASN A 70 4.48 3.74 -17.54
C ASN A 70 5.54 4.78 -17.94
N ALA A 71 5.99 5.57 -16.98
CA ALA A 71 7.06 6.56 -17.17
C ALA A 71 8.47 5.99 -16.93
N GLY A 72 8.58 4.69 -16.60
CA GLY A 72 9.84 3.98 -16.38
C GLY A 72 10.40 3.36 -17.66
N LYS A 73 11.42 2.51 -17.49
CA LYS A 73 12.12 1.83 -18.61
C LYS A 73 11.85 0.34 -18.68
N GLU A 74 11.31 -0.26 -17.62
CA GLU A 74 10.90 -1.66 -17.58
C GLU A 74 9.37 -1.78 -17.67
N PRO A 75 8.82 -2.94 -18.08
CA PRO A 75 7.38 -3.15 -18.17
C PRO A 75 6.69 -2.95 -16.80
N LEU A 76 5.60 -2.17 -16.79
CA LEU A 76 4.74 -1.94 -15.64
C LEU A 76 3.59 -2.94 -15.66
N ILE A 77 3.35 -3.64 -14.54
CA ILE A 77 2.33 -4.66 -14.40
C ILE A 77 1.37 -4.27 -13.28
N ILE A 78 0.06 -4.30 -13.54
CA ILE A 78 -0.97 -4.23 -12.52
C ILE A 78 -1.17 -5.64 -11.97
N SER A 79 -0.64 -5.90 -10.78
CA SER A 79 -0.73 -7.21 -10.14
C SER A 79 -2.11 -7.49 -9.56
N SER A 80 -2.81 -6.44 -9.11
CA SER A 80 -4.15 -6.54 -8.52
C SER A 80 -4.85 -5.19 -8.51
N ALA A 81 -6.17 -5.20 -8.68
CA ALA A 81 -7.04 -4.07 -8.39
C ALA A 81 -8.30 -4.56 -7.65
N LYS A 82 -8.66 -3.90 -6.54
CA LYS A 82 -9.80 -4.26 -5.70
C LYS A 82 -10.64 -3.04 -5.35
N ALA A 83 -11.95 -3.13 -5.52
CA ALA A 83 -12.89 -2.12 -5.05
C ALA A 83 -13.23 -2.33 -3.56
N SER A 84 -13.54 -1.25 -2.85
CA SER A 84 -13.96 -1.26 -1.45
C SER A 84 -15.34 -1.88 -1.21
N CYS A 85 -16.15 -2.06 -2.25
CA CYS A 85 -17.47 -2.71 -2.18
C CYS A 85 -17.82 -3.45 -3.47
N GLY A 86 -18.74 -4.41 -3.38
CA GLY A 86 -19.34 -5.08 -4.54
C GLY A 86 -20.25 -4.20 -5.41
N CYS A 87 -20.49 -2.94 -5.00
CA CYS A 87 -21.25 -1.94 -5.74
C CYS A 87 -20.42 -1.27 -6.87
N THR A 88 -19.14 -1.62 -6.98
CA THR A 88 -18.21 -1.09 -7.99
C THR A 88 -17.63 -2.22 -8.82
N ASN A 89 -17.93 -2.22 -10.12
CA ASN A 89 -17.37 -3.17 -11.06
C ASN A 89 -16.05 -2.61 -11.64
N LEU A 90 -14.96 -3.38 -11.53
CA LEU A 90 -13.64 -3.00 -12.02
C LEU A 90 -13.29 -3.71 -13.31
N LYS A 91 -12.61 -2.96 -14.20
CA LYS A 91 -11.93 -3.51 -15.38
C LYS A 91 -10.54 -2.90 -15.48
N TYR A 92 -9.53 -3.70 -15.73
CA TYR A 92 -8.15 -3.29 -15.99
C TYR A 92 -7.46 -4.34 -16.85
N ALA A 93 -6.42 -3.93 -17.58
CA ALA A 93 -5.63 -4.84 -18.39
C ALA A 93 -4.61 -5.58 -17.50
N SER A 94 -4.46 -6.88 -17.75
CA SER A 94 -3.46 -7.74 -17.09
C SER A 94 -2.12 -7.73 -17.87
N GLU A 95 -2.14 -7.26 -19.13
CA GLU A 95 -0.96 -7.22 -19.97
C GLU A 95 0.05 -6.18 -19.45
N PRO A 96 1.36 -6.45 -19.60
CA PRO A 96 2.39 -5.50 -19.23
C PRO A 96 2.29 -4.19 -20.04
N ILE A 97 2.33 -3.07 -19.34
CA ILE A 97 2.35 -1.73 -19.93
C ILE A 97 3.81 -1.40 -20.27
N LEU A 98 4.14 -1.36 -21.54
CA LEU A 98 5.50 -1.07 -22.01
C LEU A 98 5.92 0.38 -21.68
N PRO A 99 7.22 0.71 -21.64
CA PRO A 99 7.71 2.06 -21.44
C PRO A 99 7.04 3.08 -22.36
N GLY A 100 6.56 4.18 -21.78
CA GLY A 100 5.83 5.25 -22.46
C GLY A 100 4.40 4.91 -22.90
N LYS A 101 3.90 3.70 -22.63
CA LYS A 101 2.53 3.29 -22.94
C LYS A 101 1.59 3.52 -21.76
N THR A 102 0.30 3.52 -22.06
CA THR A 102 -0.78 3.74 -21.10
C THR A 102 -1.69 2.52 -20.99
N SER A 103 -2.36 2.39 -19.84
CA SER A 103 -3.49 1.49 -19.61
C SER A 103 -4.55 2.21 -18.81
N VAL A 104 -5.77 1.70 -18.81
CA VAL A 104 -6.92 2.30 -18.10
C VAL A 104 -7.43 1.34 -17.04
N VAL A 105 -7.62 1.85 -15.85
CA VAL A 105 -8.39 1.19 -14.79
C VAL A 105 -9.76 1.87 -14.75
N SER A 106 -10.82 1.12 -15.10
CA SER A 106 -12.21 1.62 -15.07
C SER A 106 -12.96 1.07 -13.85
N ALA A 107 -13.70 1.96 -13.17
CA ALA A 107 -14.51 1.64 -12.01
C ALA A 107 -15.95 2.12 -12.26
N THR A 108 -16.89 1.19 -12.42
CA THR A 108 -18.31 1.49 -12.62
C THR A 108 -19.07 1.36 -11.33
N TYR A 109 -19.56 2.48 -10.80
CA TYR A 109 -20.43 2.52 -9.63
C TYR A 109 -21.90 2.36 -10.04
N ASN A 110 -22.63 1.49 -9.35
CA ASN A 110 -24.01 1.11 -9.74
C ASN A 110 -25.10 2.13 -9.32
N ALA A 111 -24.76 3.13 -8.50
CA ALA A 111 -25.68 4.16 -8.00
C ALA A 111 -26.98 3.61 -7.34
N ALA A 112 -26.90 2.44 -6.69
CA ALA A 112 -28.07 1.74 -6.16
C ALA A 112 -28.65 2.34 -4.86
N ALA A 113 -27.92 3.23 -4.17
CA ALA A 113 -28.34 3.87 -2.94
C ALA A 113 -28.25 5.38 -3.04
N GLN A 114 -29.24 6.08 -2.50
CA GLN A 114 -29.27 7.56 -2.44
C GLN A 114 -28.22 8.10 -1.47
N GLY A 115 -27.81 9.34 -1.72
CA GLY A 115 -26.94 10.12 -0.85
C GLY A 115 -25.49 10.19 -1.30
N VAL A 116 -24.67 10.86 -0.50
CA VAL A 116 -23.23 11.05 -0.78
C VAL A 116 -22.51 9.72 -0.64
N PHE A 117 -21.65 9.44 -1.59
CA PHE A 117 -20.81 8.24 -1.57
C PHE A 117 -19.35 8.57 -1.82
N THR A 118 -18.49 7.74 -1.25
CA THR A 118 -17.07 7.67 -1.52
C THR A 118 -16.68 6.20 -1.57
N LYS A 119 -16.11 5.76 -2.69
CA LYS A 119 -15.62 4.40 -2.89
C LYS A 119 -14.16 4.45 -3.32
N THR A 120 -13.40 3.44 -2.91
CA THR A 120 -11.97 3.34 -3.25
C THR A 120 -11.69 2.12 -4.10
N VAL A 121 -10.64 2.23 -4.92
CA VAL A 121 -10.04 1.15 -5.68
C VAL A 121 -8.58 1.09 -5.28
N THR A 122 -8.17 -0.02 -4.67
CA THR A 122 -6.79 -0.27 -4.30
C THR A 122 -6.11 -1.00 -5.44
N VAL A 123 -5.06 -0.41 -5.99
CA VAL A 123 -4.28 -0.95 -7.11
C VAL A 123 -2.87 -1.27 -6.64
N ILE A 124 -2.39 -2.47 -6.96
CA ILE A 124 -1.03 -2.94 -6.69
C ILE A 124 -0.32 -3.11 -8.02
N THR A 125 0.87 -2.54 -8.14
CA THR A 125 1.73 -2.66 -9.32
C THR A 125 3.12 -3.13 -8.92
N ASN A 126 3.95 -3.49 -9.91
CA ASN A 126 5.36 -3.79 -9.68
C ASN A 126 6.26 -2.54 -9.60
N ALA A 127 5.70 -1.33 -9.72
CA ALA A 127 6.47 -0.08 -9.64
C ALA A 127 6.73 0.38 -8.21
N ASP A 128 5.83 0.06 -7.28
CA ASP A 128 5.91 0.46 -5.88
C ASP A 128 5.37 -0.68 -4.99
N PRO A 129 6.05 -1.04 -3.89
CA PRO A 129 5.54 -2.01 -2.93
C PRO A 129 4.27 -1.52 -2.23
N ASN A 130 4.04 -0.21 -2.19
CA ASN A 130 2.85 0.37 -1.57
C ASN A 130 1.68 0.41 -2.56
N PRO A 131 0.47 -0.02 -2.12
CA PRO A 131 -0.72 0.08 -2.94
C PRO A 131 -1.09 1.54 -3.23
N VAL A 132 -1.55 1.81 -4.45
CA VAL A 132 -2.15 3.08 -4.83
C VAL A 132 -3.66 3.01 -4.59
N VAL A 133 -4.22 4.04 -3.94
CA VAL A 133 -5.65 4.15 -3.67
C VAL A 133 -6.26 5.21 -4.58
N LEU A 134 -7.09 4.76 -5.53
CA LEU A 134 -7.91 5.62 -6.36
C LEU A 134 -9.27 5.82 -5.69
N GLN A 135 -9.90 6.98 -5.87
CA GLN A 135 -11.16 7.32 -5.23
C GLN A 135 -12.20 7.74 -6.27
N ILE A 136 -13.42 7.24 -6.12
CA ILE A 136 -14.61 7.76 -6.80
C ILE A 136 -15.58 8.30 -5.76
N LYS A 137 -16.17 9.45 -6.02
CA LYS A 137 -17.12 10.09 -5.13
C LYS A 137 -18.23 10.80 -5.89
N GLY A 138 -19.30 11.14 -5.21
CA GLY A 138 -20.43 11.87 -5.77
C GLY A 138 -21.62 11.84 -4.83
N ASN A 139 -22.78 12.26 -5.34
CA ASN A 139 -24.04 12.26 -4.63
C ASN A 139 -25.13 11.67 -5.52
N VAL A 140 -25.80 10.62 -5.04
CA VAL A 140 -26.91 9.99 -5.76
C VAL A 140 -28.22 10.68 -5.39
N LEU A 141 -28.81 11.38 -6.33
CA LEU A 141 -30.10 12.05 -6.17
C LEU A 141 -31.25 11.04 -6.14
N PRO A 142 -32.36 11.34 -5.43
CA PRO A 142 -33.57 10.52 -5.48
C PRO A 142 -34.11 10.41 -6.91
N LYS A 143 -34.84 9.34 -7.18
CA LYS A 143 -35.57 9.20 -8.45
C LYS A 143 -36.65 10.29 -8.50
N GLN A 144 -36.61 11.13 -9.51
CA GLN A 144 -37.69 12.08 -9.83
C GLN A 144 -38.90 11.32 -10.38
#